data_bc123f44298c5c5791c5f6085dfe9140
#
_entry.id   bc123f44298c5c5791c5f6085dfe9140
#
_cell.length_a   1.000
_cell.length_b   1.000
_cell.length_c   1.000
_cell.angle_alpha   90.00
_cell.angle_beta   90.00
_cell.angle_gamma   90.00
#
_symmetry.space_group_name_H-M   'P 1'
#
loop_
_entity.id
_entity.type
_entity.pdbx_description
1 polymer ?
#
loop_
_entity_poly.entity_id
_entity_poly.type
_entity_poly.pdbx_seq_one_letter_code
_entity_poly.pdbx_strand_id
1 'polypeptide(L)'
;GALYTTAQRDLKRLLGYSSTENVGIAGMGFGIGMLGMAWQQPVLTALGFAGGMLHVLNHAFFKCLLFYTAGNVYRAKQGVDMERLGGLARTMPWTATSFLLGGIAISGLPPFNGFASEFLVYSGLFGDAPIGMWARLVFALVASLLAFVGALSVLSITRAFGVIFLGESRDSTLPAGQEPTLWMNLPVVLHTAGTVALGLAPWLGLALVQASLPLFLRDAPASSIPLAVAQVHDTLVQVSHWSIAAALLMALVYGARHWAGSPQRPASTPTWGCGYAVPSARRQYTGSSFARDFTRHYAGLMGYVQRRKLPTGYFPDDGYVVTDHVDAVERRLYTVIGQGDETAALLSRWMHEDDPRLAFAIGLGAIVAIAALVSLAEGVLL
;
A
#
# COMPACT_ATOMS: atom_id res chain seq x y z
N GLY A 1 -4.76 -8.13 -5.31
CA GLY A 1 -3.73 -7.51 -4.45
C GLY A 1 -4.17 -7.52 -3.00
N ALA A 2 -5.17 -6.72 -2.63
CA ALA A 2 -5.58 -6.47 -1.24
C ALA A 2 -5.83 -7.74 -0.40
N LEU A 3 -6.55 -8.73 -0.94
CA LEU A 3 -6.78 -10.00 -0.24
C LEU A 3 -5.46 -10.72 0.07
N TYR A 4 -4.57 -10.85 -0.91
CA TYR A 4 -3.28 -11.53 -0.70
C TYR A 4 -2.37 -10.77 0.25
N THR A 5 -2.43 -9.44 0.30
CA THR A 5 -1.68 -8.60 1.25
C THR A 5 -1.97 -8.99 2.70
N THR A 6 -3.25 -9.29 3.03
CA THR A 6 -3.65 -9.67 4.39
C THR A 6 -3.06 -11.01 4.86
N ALA A 7 -2.66 -11.87 3.93
CA ALA A 7 -2.18 -13.21 4.21
C ALA A 7 -0.66 -13.34 4.31
N GLN A 8 0.09 -12.38 3.77
CA GLN A 8 1.54 -12.49 3.68
C GLN A 8 2.23 -12.46 5.04
N ARG A 9 3.29 -13.25 5.20
CA ARG A 9 4.17 -13.25 6.38
C ARG A 9 5.48 -12.54 6.10
N ASP A 10 5.90 -12.51 4.85
CA ASP A 10 7.06 -11.78 4.40
C ASP A 10 6.68 -10.32 4.11
N LEU A 11 7.41 -9.37 4.72
CA LEU A 11 7.13 -7.94 4.57
C LEU A 11 7.29 -7.47 3.12
N LYS A 12 8.30 -7.94 2.39
CA LYS A 12 8.51 -7.55 1.00
C LYS A 12 7.38 -8.07 0.09
N ARG A 13 6.95 -9.31 0.30
CA ARG A 13 5.80 -9.89 -0.42
C ARG A 13 4.50 -9.15 -0.10
N LEU A 14 4.29 -8.77 1.17
CA LEU A 14 3.16 -7.93 1.59
C LEU A 14 3.16 -6.62 0.80
N LEU A 15 4.29 -5.93 0.74
CA LEU A 15 4.43 -4.69 -0.02
C LEU A 15 4.29 -4.90 -1.53
N GLY A 16 4.72 -6.04 -2.08
CA GLY A 16 4.52 -6.42 -3.48
C GLY A 16 3.03 -6.52 -3.84
N TYR A 17 2.25 -7.29 -3.07
CA TYR A 17 0.81 -7.42 -3.29
C TYR A 17 0.05 -6.10 -3.07
N SER A 18 0.49 -5.28 -2.14
CA SER A 18 -0.09 -3.95 -1.97
C SER A 18 0.28 -2.98 -3.12
N SER A 19 1.34 -3.26 -3.92
CA SER A 19 1.55 -2.54 -5.18
C SER A 19 0.50 -2.92 -6.23
N THR A 20 0.19 -4.21 -6.37
CA THR A 20 -0.89 -4.69 -7.27
C THR A 20 -2.24 -4.07 -6.90
N GLU A 21 -2.51 -3.94 -5.60
CA GLU A 21 -3.70 -3.26 -5.06
C GLU A 21 -3.77 -1.81 -5.55
N ASN A 22 -2.71 -1.04 -5.34
CA ASN A 22 -2.67 0.39 -5.66
C ASN A 22 -2.68 0.66 -7.18
N VAL A 23 -2.06 -0.20 -7.98
CA VAL A 23 -2.19 -0.16 -9.44
C VAL A 23 -3.65 -0.35 -9.86
N GLY A 24 -4.39 -1.23 -9.17
CA GLY A 24 -5.83 -1.39 -9.36
C GLY A 24 -6.62 -0.11 -9.04
N ILE A 25 -6.26 0.61 -7.97
CA ILE A 25 -6.89 1.90 -7.61
C ILE A 25 -6.63 2.95 -8.70
N ALA A 26 -5.38 3.07 -9.18
CA ALA A 26 -5.06 3.95 -10.30
C ALA A 26 -5.86 3.57 -11.56
N GLY A 27 -5.96 2.26 -11.85
CA GLY A 27 -6.77 1.72 -12.95
C GLY A 27 -8.25 2.05 -12.83
N MET A 28 -8.83 2.07 -11.63
CA MET A 28 -10.20 2.55 -11.41
C MET A 28 -10.34 4.02 -11.79
N GLY A 29 -9.39 4.88 -11.39
CA GLY A 29 -9.37 6.29 -11.79
C GLY A 29 -9.34 6.45 -13.31
N PHE A 30 -8.45 5.76 -14.00
CA PHE A 30 -8.40 5.78 -15.47
C PHE A 30 -9.67 5.24 -16.09
N GLY A 31 -10.26 4.16 -15.58
CA GLY A 31 -11.54 3.62 -16.05
C GLY A 31 -12.68 4.62 -15.95
N ILE A 32 -12.77 5.34 -14.83
CA ILE A 32 -13.76 6.43 -14.66
C ILE A 32 -13.51 7.55 -15.68
N GLY A 33 -12.25 7.95 -15.89
CA GLY A 33 -11.88 8.94 -16.89
C GLY A 33 -12.29 8.53 -18.31
N MET A 34 -12.04 7.27 -18.69
CA MET A 34 -12.44 6.71 -19.99
C MET A 34 -13.97 6.67 -20.16
N LEU A 35 -14.72 6.32 -19.11
CA LEU A 35 -16.19 6.39 -19.13
C LEU A 35 -16.67 7.83 -19.28
N GLY A 36 -16.00 8.79 -18.62
CA GLY A 36 -16.28 10.21 -18.78
C GLY A 36 -16.11 10.68 -20.23
N MET A 37 -15.04 10.24 -20.90
CA MET A 37 -14.84 10.51 -22.35
C MET A 37 -15.96 9.90 -23.18
N ALA A 38 -16.27 8.62 -22.97
CA ALA A 38 -17.31 7.90 -23.72
C ALA A 38 -18.71 8.54 -23.56
N TRP A 39 -19.00 9.11 -22.40
CA TRP A 39 -20.27 9.76 -22.09
C TRP A 39 -20.24 11.28 -22.33
N GLN A 40 -19.15 11.81 -22.86
CA GLN A 40 -18.96 13.25 -23.08
C GLN A 40 -19.18 14.08 -21.81
N GLN A 41 -18.66 13.61 -20.68
CA GLN A 41 -18.74 14.24 -19.37
C GLN A 41 -17.36 14.80 -18.97
N PRO A 42 -17.01 16.05 -19.32
CA PRO A 42 -15.65 16.57 -19.13
C PRO A 42 -15.18 16.58 -17.66
N VAL A 43 -16.06 16.88 -16.71
CA VAL A 43 -15.75 16.85 -15.28
C VAL A 43 -15.42 15.43 -14.81
N LEU A 44 -16.22 14.44 -15.21
CA LEU A 44 -15.96 13.03 -14.89
C LEU A 44 -14.65 12.56 -15.50
N THR A 45 -14.38 12.96 -16.74
CA THR A 45 -13.09 12.69 -17.43
C THR A 45 -11.92 13.25 -16.63
N ALA A 46 -12.00 14.53 -16.25
CA ALA A 46 -10.94 15.21 -15.53
C ALA A 46 -10.69 14.61 -14.14
N LEU A 47 -11.77 14.35 -13.36
CA LEU A 47 -11.67 13.73 -12.02
C LEU A 47 -11.05 12.33 -12.10
N GLY A 48 -11.49 11.51 -13.06
CA GLY A 48 -11.00 10.15 -13.23
C GLY A 48 -9.51 10.11 -13.60
N PHE A 49 -9.10 10.82 -14.66
CA PHE A 49 -7.71 10.84 -15.09
C PHE A 49 -6.80 11.54 -14.08
N ALA A 50 -7.22 12.68 -13.51
CA ALA A 50 -6.44 13.35 -12.47
C ALA A 50 -6.28 12.45 -11.23
N GLY A 51 -7.36 11.79 -10.79
CA GLY A 51 -7.32 10.84 -9.67
C GLY A 51 -6.36 9.69 -9.92
N GLY A 52 -6.46 9.05 -11.09
CA GLY A 52 -5.56 7.94 -11.48
C GLY A 52 -4.10 8.37 -11.56
N MET A 53 -3.78 9.46 -12.27
CA MET A 53 -2.41 9.96 -12.42
C MET A 53 -1.83 10.44 -11.08
N LEU A 54 -2.61 11.18 -10.30
CA LEU A 54 -2.19 11.62 -8.97
C LEU A 54 -1.97 10.42 -8.04
N HIS A 55 -2.77 9.35 -8.17
CA HIS A 55 -2.58 8.14 -7.38
C HIS A 55 -1.27 7.43 -7.74
N VAL A 56 -0.90 7.36 -9.02
CA VAL A 56 0.40 6.82 -9.44
C VAL A 56 1.56 7.62 -8.83
N LEU A 57 1.48 8.95 -8.86
CA LEU A 57 2.48 9.82 -8.25
C LEU A 57 2.57 9.60 -6.74
N ASN A 58 1.45 9.63 -6.04
CA ASN A 58 1.37 9.43 -4.60
C ASN A 58 1.84 8.04 -4.18
N HIS A 59 1.46 7.02 -4.96
CA HIS A 59 1.92 5.65 -4.78
C HIS A 59 3.45 5.55 -4.89
N ALA A 60 4.08 6.22 -5.82
CA ALA A 60 5.54 6.24 -5.93
C ALA A 60 6.20 6.73 -4.62
N PHE A 61 5.68 7.81 -4.01
CA PHE A 61 6.23 8.33 -2.77
C PHE A 61 6.05 7.38 -1.58
N PHE A 62 4.83 6.99 -1.25
CA PHE A 62 4.61 6.16 -0.06
C PHE A 62 5.10 4.72 -0.25
N LYS A 63 5.15 4.21 -1.47
CA LYS A 63 5.63 2.85 -1.73
C LYS A 63 7.15 2.77 -1.63
N CYS A 64 7.88 3.72 -2.23
CA CYS A 64 9.32 3.81 -2.04
C CYS A 64 9.67 3.96 -0.55
N LEU A 65 8.93 4.80 0.19
CA LEU A 65 9.08 4.96 1.63
C LEU A 65 8.97 3.62 2.37
N LEU A 66 7.90 2.86 2.09
CA LEU A 66 7.67 1.56 2.73
C LEU A 66 8.75 0.52 2.36
N PHE A 67 9.19 0.49 1.10
CA PHE A 67 10.26 -0.41 0.70
C PHE A 67 11.63 -0.03 1.28
N TYR A 68 11.97 1.26 1.39
CA TYR A 68 13.20 1.70 2.05
C TYR A 68 13.19 1.32 3.54
N THR A 69 12.07 1.52 4.22
CA THR A 69 11.94 1.11 5.63
C THR A 69 11.99 -0.41 5.80
N ALA A 70 11.40 -1.19 4.88
CA ALA A 70 11.55 -2.64 4.85
C ALA A 70 13.01 -3.06 4.58
N GLY A 71 13.74 -2.31 3.75
CA GLY A 71 15.18 -2.48 3.52
C GLY A 71 16.00 -2.24 4.79
N ASN A 72 15.66 -1.21 5.57
CA ASN A 72 16.28 -0.95 6.87
C ASN A 72 16.06 -2.13 7.85
N VAL A 73 14.83 -2.66 7.91
CA VAL A 73 14.50 -3.84 8.73
C VAL A 73 15.29 -5.06 8.26
N TYR A 74 15.33 -5.33 6.94
CA TYR A 74 16.09 -6.43 6.37
C TYR A 74 17.57 -6.37 6.75
N ARG A 75 18.19 -5.21 6.59
CA ARG A 75 19.58 -5.01 6.94
C ARG A 75 19.85 -5.23 8.42
N ALA A 76 18.99 -4.70 9.29
CA ALA A 76 19.15 -4.78 10.73
C ALA A 76 18.92 -6.21 11.28
N LYS A 77 18.03 -6.97 10.66
CA LYS A 77 17.59 -8.28 11.15
C LYS A 77 17.98 -9.46 10.26
N GLN A 78 18.62 -9.22 9.12
CA GLN A 78 18.97 -10.23 8.13
C GLN A 78 17.76 -11.06 7.65
N GLY A 79 16.56 -10.45 7.70
CA GLY A 79 15.33 -11.09 7.28
C GLY A 79 14.12 -10.17 7.42
N VAL A 80 13.02 -10.55 6.77
CA VAL A 80 11.75 -9.80 6.74
C VAL A 80 10.55 -10.67 7.07
N ASP A 81 10.77 -11.87 7.63
CA ASP A 81 9.70 -12.72 8.13
C ASP A 81 9.11 -12.11 9.40
N MET A 82 7.88 -11.61 9.27
CA MET A 82 7.17 -10.91 10.34
C MET A 82 6.91 -11.82 11.57
N GLU A 83 6.84 -13.14 11.38
CA GLU A 83 6.64 -14.08 12.48
C GLU A 83 7.85 -14.18 13.43
N ARG A 84 9.04 -13.77 12.96
CA ARG A 84 10.28 -13.78 13.73
C ARG A 84 10.66 -12.40 14.30
N LEU A 85 10.09 -11.32 13.75
CA LEU A 85 10.38 -9.93 14.13
C LEU A 85 9.57 -9.51 15.37
N GLY A 86 9.90 -8.37 15.95
CA GLY A 86 9.17 -7.71 17.03
C GLY A 86 10.02 -6.67 17.77
N GLY A 87 9.36 -5.67 18.34
CA GLY A 87 9.96 -4.67 19.24
C GLY A 87 10.88 -3.64 18.59
N LEU A 88 10.91 -3.53 17.25
CA LEU A 88 11.87 -2.70 16.54
C LEU A 88 11.69 -1.19 16.78
N ALA A 89 10.51 -0.74 17.20
CA ALA A 89 10.31 0.69 17.47
C ALA A 89 11.21 1.24 18.58
N ARG A 90 11.72 0.38 19.48
CA ARG A 90 12.62 0.80 20.56
C ARG A 90 14.05 1.07 20.06
N THR A 91 14.51 0.31 19.08
CA THR A 91 15.86 0.36 18.55
C THR A 91 15.96 1.05 17.20
N MET A 92 14.84 1.14 16.48
CA MET A 92 14.72 1.73 15.16
C MET A 92 13.51 2.71 15.09
N PRO A 93 13.47 3.76 15.93
CA PRO A 93 12.31 4.66 16.04
C PRO A 93 12.05 5.47 14.77
N TRP A 94 13.08 5.91 14.06
CA TRP A 94 12.93 6.65 12.79
C TRP A 94 12.36 5.77 11.69
N THR A 95 12.87 4.56 11.55
CA THR A 95 12.36 3.55 10.60
C THR A 95 10.91 3.20 10.94
N ALA A 96 10.58 2.99 12.23
CA ALA A 96 9.22 2.69 12.68
C ALA A 96 8.25 3.83 12.39
N THR A 97 8.62 5.08 12.70
CA THR A 97 7.79 6.26 12.44
C THR A 97 7.55 6.43 10.95
N SER A 98 8.60 6.33 10.14
CA SER A 98 8.50 6.47 8.68
C SER A 98 7.64 5.36 8.06
N PHE A 99 7.78 4.10 8.53
CA PHE A 99 6.91 3.01 8.10
C PHE A 99 5.44 3.28 8.48
N LEU A 100 5.18 3.79 9.68
CA LEU A 100 3.83 4.15 10.11
C LEU A 100 3.22 5.22 9.22
N LEU A 101 3.95 6.31 8.94
CA LEU A 101 3.47 7.39 8.07
C LEU A 101 3.19 6.90 6.65
N GLY A 102 4.11 6.13 6.04
CA GLY A 102 3.88 5.49 4.74
C GLY A 102 2.72 4.50 4.78
N GLY A 103 2.55 3.79 5.90
CA GLY A 103 1.45 2.87 6.15
C GLY A 103 0.08 3.55 6.23
N ILE A 104 -0.01 4.69 6.90
CA ILE A 104 -1.24 5.50 6.94
C ILE A 104 -1.56 6.04 5.54
N ALA A 105 -0.51 6.50 4.81
CA ALA A 105 -0.65 7.01 3.46
C ALA A 105 -1.18 5.98 2.48
N ILE A 106 -0.61 4.76 2.44
CA ILE A 106 -1.07 3.68 1.55
C ILE A 106 -2.47 3.17 1.90
N SER A 107 -2.90 3.37 3.14
CA SER A 107 -4.26 3.01 3.59
C SER A 107 -5.32 4.05 3.24
N GLY A 108 -4.98 5.07 2.43
CA GLY A 108 -5.91 6.09 1.99
C GLY A 108 -6.47 6.95 3.13
N LEU A 109 -5.73 7.15 4.22
CA LEU A 109 -6.21 7.89 5.39
C LEU A 109 -5.69 9.34 5.39
N PRO A 110 -6.55 10.33 5.71
CA PRO A 110 -6.09 11.70 5.89
C PRO A 110 -5.14 11.80 7.11
N PRO A 111 -4.19 12.73 7.12
CA PRO A 111 -3.95 13.81 6.18
C PRO A 111 -2.93 13.48 5.06
N PHE A 112 -2.74 12.22 4.71
CA PHE A 112 -1.68 11.79 3.80
C PHE A 112 -2.13 11.74 2.34
N ASN A 113 -1.13 11.69 1.45
CA ASN A 113 -1.30 11.83 0.01
C ASN A 113 -2.14 10.72 -0.65
N GLY A 114 -2.14 9.48 -0.14
CA GLY A 114 -3.00 8.41 -0.65
C GLY A 114 -4.48 8.82 -0.65
N PHE A 115 -4.95 9.40 0.48
CA PHE A 115 -6.30 9.90 0.60
C PHE A 115 -6.67 10.92 -0.49
N ALA A 116 -5.77 11.86 -0.81
CA ALA A 116 -6.06 12.93 -1.77
C ALA A 116 -6.40 12.40 -3.16
N SER A 117 -5.65 11.41 -3.63
CA SER A 117 -5.90 10.80 -4.95
C SER A 117 -7.12 9.87 -4.96
N GLU A 118 -7.33 9.09 -3.90
CA GLU A 118 -8.54 8.27 -3.78
C GLU A 118 -9.79 9.12 -3.67
N PHE A 119 -9.71 10.28 -3.00
CA PHE A 119 -10.84 11.19 -2.90
C PHE A 119 -11.26 11.75 -4.26
N LEU A 120 -10.33 12.00 -5.19
CA LEU A 120 -10.68 12.35 -6.57
C LEU A 120 -11.41 11.20 -7.28
N VAL A 121 -10.98 9.96 -7.07
CA VAL A 121 -11.66 8.78 -7.61
C VAL A 121 -13.09 8.69 -7.05
N TYR A 122 -13.26 8.83 -5.74
CA TYR A 122 -14.58 8.89 -5.11
C TYR A 122 -15.42 10.05 -5.63
N SER A 123 -14.83 11.24 -5.82
CA SER A 123 -15.53 12.39 -6.36
C SER A 123 -16.04 12.14 -7.78
N GLY A 124 -15.29 11.38 -8.59
CA GLY A 124 -15.77 10.91 -9.89
C GLY A 124 -16.94 9.92 -9.79
N LEU A 125 -16.90 9.00 -8.81
CA LEU A 125 -17.95 7.98 -8.61
C LEU A 125 -19.25 8.57 -8.06
N PHE A 126 -19.18 9.60 -7.23
CA PHE A 126 -20.35 10.22 -6.59
C PHE A 126 -20.73 11.58 -7.17
N GLY A 127 -20.06 12.04 -8.24
CA GLY A 127 -20.37 13.31 -8.89
C GLY A 127 -21.75 13.33 -9.57
N ASP A 128 -22.21 14.56 -9.85
CA ASP A 128 -23.54 14.81 -10.43
C ASP A 128 -23.61 14.59 -11.96
N ALA A 129 -22.73 13.74 -12.51
CA ALA A 129 -22.79 13.42 -13.93
C ALA A 129 -24.18 12.84 -14.28
N PRO A 130 -24.79 13.29 -15.38
CA PRO A 130 -26.12 12.81 -15.82
C PRO A 130 -26.00 11.41 -16.46
N ILE A 131 -25.72 10.42 -15.63
CA ILE A 131 -25.59 9.01 -16.01
C ILE A 131 -26.87 8.23 -15.64
N GLY A 132 -27.18 7.20 -16.40
CA GLY A 132 -28.36 6.37 -16.14
C GLY A 132 -28.24 5.59 -14.80
N MET A 133 -29.39 5.10 -14.32
CA MET A 133 -29.50 4.39 -13.04
C MET A 133 -28.52 3.20 -12.93
N TRP A 134 -28.37 2.41 -13.98
CA TRP A 134 -27.46 1.27 -14.00
C TRP A 134 -26.00 1.68 -13.81
N ALA A 135 -25.56 2.76 -14.45
CA ALA A 135 -24.22 3.30 -14.26
C ALA A 135 -24.01 3.79 -12.82
N ARG A 136 -25.00 4.44 -12.21
CA ARG A 136 -24.95 4.84 -10.79
C ARG A 136 -24.82 3.64 -9.85
N LEU A 137 -25.56 2.55 -10.11
CA LEU A 137 -25.44 1.31 -9.33
C LEU A 137 -24.04 0.68 -9.47
N VAL A 138 -23.48 0.65 -10.68
CA VAL A 138 -22.11 0.18 -10.90
C VAL A 138 -21.10 1.07 -10.17
N PHE A 139 -21.25 2.40 -10.23
CA PHE A 139 -20.37 3.33 -9.53
C PHE A 139 -20.46 3.15 -8.01
N ALA A 140 -21.67 2.96 -7.47
CA ALA A 140 -21.84 2.67 -6.04
C ALA A 140 -21.16 1.35 -5.63
N LEU A 141 -21.24 0.31 -6.48
CA LEU A 141 -20.54 -0.94 -6.26
C LEU A 141 -19.03 -0.75 -6.30
N VAL A 142 -18.49 -0.02 -7.28
CA VAL A 142 -17.06 0.28 -7.39
C VAL A 142 -16.56 1.08 -6.19
N ALA A 143 -17.33 2.08 -5.74
CA ALA A 143 -17.00 2.83 -4.53
C ALA A 143 -16.98 1.95 -3.27
N SER A 144 -17.95 1.02 -3.15
CA SER A 144 -17.98 0.05 -2.04
C SER A 144 -16.80 -0.90 -2.07
N LEU A 145 -16.39 -1.36 -3.26
CA LEU A 145 -15.19 -2.18 -3.43
C LEU A 145 -13.92 -1.41 -3.10
N LEU A 146 -13.81 -0.15 -3.49
CA LEU A 146 -12.68 0.70 -3.13
C LEU A 146 -12.59 0.91 -1.61
N ALA A 147 -13.71 1.17 -0.94
CA ALA A 147 -13.76 1.26 0.51
C ALA A 147 -13.35 -0.06 1.20
N PHE A 148 -13.78 -1.20 0.66
CA PHE A 148 -13.37 -2.51 1.16
C PHE A 148 -11.87 -2.75 0.99
N VAL A 149 -11.30 -2.38 -0.15
CA VAL A 149 -9.85 -2.43 -0.40
C VAL A 149 -9.09 -1.58 0.61
N GLY A 150 -9.52 -0.34 0.86
CA GLY A 150 -8.94 0.53 1.88
C GLY A 150 -8.97 -0.09 3.28
N ALA A 151 -10.08 -0.74 3.67
CA ALA A 151 -10.17 -1.45 4.95
C ALA A 151 -9.18 -2.62 5.05
N LEU A 152 -8.94 -3.36 3.96
CA LEU A 152 -7.93 -4.41 3.90
C LEU A 152 -6.51 -3.88 3.97
N SER A 153 -6.26 -2.73 3.37
CA SER A 153 -4.98 -2.02 3.45
C SER A 153 -4.68 -1.63 4.90
N VAL A 154 -5.64 -0.99 5.59
CA VAL A 154 -5.53 -0.66 7.02
C VAL A 154 -5.24 -1.92 7.86
N LEU A 155 -5.99 -3.01 7.66
CA LEU A 155 -5.79 -4.27 8.37
C LEU A 155 -4.36 -4.80 8.18
N SER A 156 -3.89 -4.84 6.93
CA SER A 156 -2.58 -5.39 6.56
C SER A 156 -1.43 -4.58 7.13
N ILE A 157 -1.51 -3.25 7.03
CA ILE A 157 -0.48 -2.33 7.54
C ILE A 157 -0.47 -2.29 9.06
N THR A 158 -1.63 -2.23 9.71
CA THR A 158 -1.72 -2.28 11.18
C THR A 158 -1.11 -3.56 11.71
N ARG A 159 -1.40 -4.70 11.08
CA ARG A 159 -0.79 -5.98 11.38
C ARG A 159 0.73 -5.93 11.22
N ALA A 160 1.23 -5.50 10.07
CA ALA A 160 2.67 -5.44 9.79
C ALA A 160 3.38 -4.53 10.80
N PHE A 161 2.86 -3.32 11.04
CA PHE A 161 3.43 -2.39 12.01
C PHE A 161 3.42 -2.99 13.42
N GLY A 162 2.28 -3.50 13.87
CA GLY A 162 2.13 -4.06 15.22
C GLY A 162 3.06 -5.23 15.49
N VAL A 163 3.20 -6.13 14.51
CA VAL A 163 4.00 -7.34 14.65
C VAL A 163 5.50 -7.08 14.55
N ILE A 164 5.93 -6.14 13.71
CA ILE A 164 7.35 -5.85 13.47
C ILE A 164 7.91 -4.85 14.48
N PHE A 165 7.18 -3.78 14.72
CA PHE A 165 7.72 -2.64 15.46
C PHE A 165 7.31 -2.62 16.94
N LEU A 166 6.16 -3.19 17.30
CA LEU A 166 5.68 -3.23 18.67
C LEU A 166 6.00 -4.57 19.37
N GLY A 167 5.72 -4.62 20.68
CA GLY A 167 5.96 -5.81 21.50
C GLY A 167 7.43 -6.07 21.76
N GLU A 168 7.83 -7.36 21.73
CA GLU A 168 9.19 -7.86 22.01
C GLU A 168 9.70 -8.72 20.84
N SER A 169 11.02 -8.83 20.71
CA SER A 169 11.63 -9.71 19.71
C SER A 169 11.22 -11.16 19.96
N ARG A 170 10.71 -11.84 18.93
CA ARG A 170 10.29 -13.24 19.02
C ARG A 170 11.43 -14.22 18.86
N ASP A 171 12.47 -13.82 18.18
CA ASP A 171 13.63 -14.64 17.88
C ASP A 171 14.88 -13.98 18.42
N SER A 172 15.43 -14.58 19.47
CA SER A 172 16.67 -14.12 20.13
C SER A 172 17.92 -14.41 19.33
N THR A 173 17.85 -15.24 18.28
CA THR A 173 18.99 -15.53 17.41
C THR A 173 19.26 -14.44 16.39
N LEU A 174 18.27 -13.57 16.13
CA LEU A 174 18.41 -12.46 15.21
C LEU A 174 19.24 -11.33 15.82
N PRO A 175 20.04 -10.60 15.01
CA PRO A 175 20.82 -9.46 15.48
C PRO A 175 19.97 -8.42 16.20
N ALA A 176 20.54 -7.66 17.13
CA ALA A 176 19.89 -6.48 17.67
C ALA A 176 19.65 -5.48 16.54
N GLY A 177 18.41 -4.98 16.40
CA GLY A 177 18.08 -3.96 15.41
C GLY A 177 18.80 -2.64 15.74
N GLN A 178 19.34 -2.00 14.72
CA GLN A 178 19.97 -0.68 14.84
C GLN A 178 19.53 0.20 13.67
N GLU A 179 19.30 1.48 13.95
CA GLU A 179 19.02 2.45 12.89
C GLU A 179 20.18 2.51 11.89
N PRO A 180 19.89 2.61 10.59
CA PRO A 180 20.90 2.87 9.59
C PRO A 180 21.56 4.24 9.77
N THR A 181 22.69 4.43 9.10
CA THR A 181 23.35 5.74 9.07
C THR A 181 22.46 6.81 8.45
N LEU A 182 22.75 8.09 8.75
CA LEU A 182 21.98 9.24 8.23
C LEU A 182 21.90 9.21 6.69
N TRP A 183 22.97 8.89 6.01
CA TRP A 183 23.02 8.82 4.54
C TRP A 183 22.09 7.74 3.96
N MET A 184 21.96 6.61 4.64
CA MET A 184 21.03 5.57 4.24
C MET A 184 19.57 5.93 4.52
N ASN A 185 19.33 6.77 5.52
CA ASN A 185 18.00 7.27 5.85
C ASN A 185 17.58 8.48 5.00
N LEU A 186 18.48 9.09 4.23
CA LEU A 186 18.15 10.23 3.39
C LEU A 186 16.97 9.96 2.42
N PRO A 187 16.93 8.85 1.67
CA PRO A 187 15.78 8.51 0.84
C PRO A 187 14.49 8.36 1.66
N VAL A 188 14.56 7.77 2.86
CA VAL A 188 13.42 7.62 3.76
C VAL A 188 12.87 8.99 4.16
N VAL A 189 13.75 9.92 4.55
CA VAL A 189 13.36 11.30 4.95
C VAL A 189 12.73 12.04 3.76
N LEU A 190 13.34 11.98 2.58
CA LEU A 190 12.82 12.65 1.38
C LEU A 190 11.42 12.14 0.99
N HIS A 191 11.22 10.82 1.00
CA HIS A 191 9.92 10.24 0.67
C HIS A 191 8.88 10.46 1.77
N THR A 192 9.28 10.48 3.05
CA THR A 192 8.40 10.87 4.15
C THR A 192 7.94 12.31 3.98
N ALA A 193 8.88 13.24 3.72
CA ALA A 193 8.56 14.64 3.52
C ALA A 193 7.64 14.84 2.29
N GLY A 194 7.92 14.15 1.18
CA GLY A 194 7.07 14.18 -0.01
C GLY A 194 5.66 13.62 0.25
N THR A 195 5.55 12.51 0.96
CA THR A 195 4.26 11.89 1.35
C THR A 195 3.42 12.85 2.20
N VAL A 196 4.04 13.54 3.16
CA VAL A 196 3.36 14.53 4.01
C VAL A 196 3.02 15.78 3.21
N ALA A 197 3.96 16.32 2.43
CA ALA A 197 3.74 17.52 1.63
C ALA A 197 2.60 17.36 0.63
N LEU A 198 2.57 16.24 -0.12
CA LEU A 198 1.50 15.93 -1.06
C LEU A 198 0.17 15.58 -0.40
N GLY A 199 0.17 15.22 0.88
CA GLY A 199 -1.05 15.02 1.66
C GLY A 199 -1.66 16.34 2.16
N LEU A 200 -0.82 17.26 2.63
CA LEU A 200 -1.26 18.58 3.12
C LEU A 200 -1.52 19.58 1.99
N ALA A 201 -0.81 19.44 0.88
CA ALA A 201 -0.91 20.31 -0.28
C ALA A 201 -1.00 19.50 -1.60
N PRO A 202 -2.07 18.71 -1.80
CA PRO A 202 -2.19 17.80 -2.96
C PRO A 202 -2.24 18.53 -4.30
N TRP A 203 -2.57 19.81 -4.32
CA TRP A 203 -2.49 20.67 -5.51
C TRP A 203 -1.05 20.79 -6.05
N LEU A 204 0.00 20.57 -5.22
CA LEU A 204 1.38 20.47 -5.71
C LEU A 204 1.55 19.24 -6.63
N GLY A 205 0.94 18.11 -6.28
CA GLY A 205 0.92 16.93 -7.13
C GLY A 205 0.11 17.15 -8.40
N LEU A 206 -1.02 17.85 -8.30
CA LEU A 206 -1.81 18.23 -9.47
C LEU A 206 -0.99 19.06 -10.47
N ALA A 207 -0.19 20.01 -10.01
CA ALA A 207 0.66 20.83 -10.87
C ALA A 207 1.59 20.00 -11.78
N LEU A 208 2.00 18.79 -11.32
CA LEU A 208 2.83 17.88 -12.11
C LEU A 208 2.04 17.08 -13.15
N VAL A 209 0.76 16.75 -12.86
CA VAL A 209 -0.04 15.89 -13.74
C VAL A 209 -1.04 16.66 -14.60
N GLN A 210 -1.41 17.89 -14.23
CA GLN A 210 -2.44 18.68 -14.93
C GLN A 210 -2.11 18.99 -16.40
N ALA A 211 -0.83 19.07 -16.76
CA ALA A 211 -0.42 19.33 -18.15
C ALA A 211 -0.90 18.25 -19.12
N SER A 212 -1.17 17.03 -18.62
CA SER A 212 -1.67 15.91 -19.41
C SER A 212 -3.20 15.89 -19.56
N LEU A 213 -3.94 16.61 -18.70
CA LEU A 213 -5.42 16.59 -18.72
C LEU A 213 -6.04 17.06 -20.05
N PRO A 214 -5.54 18.11 -20.71
CA PRO A 214 -6.09 18.54 -22.01
C PRO A 214 -6.03 17.45 -23.08
N LEU A 215 -5.10 16.51 -23.03
CA LEU A 215 -5.00 15.39 -23.98
C LEU A 215 -6.24 14.49 -23.93
N PHE A 216 -6.81 14.31 -22.73
CA PHE A 216 -8.01 13.49 -22.50
C PHE A 216 -9.31 14.29 -22.68
N LEU A 217 -9.23 15.61 -22.75
CA LEU A 217 -10.35 16.53 -22.91
C LEU A 217 -10.45 17.13 -24.34
N ARG A 218 -9.62 16.67 -25.27
CA ARG A 218 -9.53 17.25 -26.62
C ARG A 218 -10.85 17.23 -27.40
N ASP A 219 -11.69 16.21 -27.16
CA ASP A 219 -12.98 16.03 -27.82
C ASP A 219 -14.14 16.73 -27.05
N ALA A 220 -13.83 17.34 -25.89
CA ALA A 220 -14.79 18.10 -25.12
C ALA A 220 -14.98 19.52 -25.68
N PRO A 221 -16.16 20.13 -25.49
CA PRO A 221 -16.36 21.55 -25.84
C PRO A 221 -15.28 22.43 -25.15
N ALA A 222 -14.63 23.30 -25.91
CA ALA A 222 -13.55 24.14 -25.39
C ALA A 222 -13.96 24.98 -24.16
N SER A 223 -15.25 25.39 -24.08
CA SER A 223 -15.80 26.11 -22.93
C SER A 223 -15.92 25.29 -21.65
N SER A 224 -15.94 23.96 -21.73
CA SER A 224 -16.09 23.07 -20.57
C SER A 224 -14.75 22.64 -19.96
N ILE A 225 -13.65 22.74 -20.68
CA ILE A 225 -12.32 22.33 -20.21
C ILE A 225 -11.86 23.12 -18.97
N PRO A 226 -11.94 24.47 -18.94
CA PRO A 226 -11.56 25.24 -17.77
C PRO A 226 -12.36 24.85 -16.51
N LEU A 227 -13.67 24.61 -16.67
CA LEU A 227 -14.55 24.19 -15.57
C LEU A 227 -14.16 22.82 -15.05
N ALA A 228 -13.86 21.86 -15.92
CA ALA A 228 -13.47 20.52 -15.54
C ALA A 228 -12.11 20.51 -14.77
N VAL A 229 -11.13 21.30 -15.22
CA VAL A 229 -9.85 21.45 -14.54
C VAL A 229 -10.00 22.19 -13.20
N ALA A 230 -10.82 23.25 -13.17
CA ALA A 230 -11.13 23.98 -11.95
C ALA A 230 -11.77 23.07 -10.89
N GLN A 231 -12.71 22.22 -11.29
CA GLN A 231 -13.36 21.27 -10.37
C GLN A 231 -12.35 20.32 -9.71
N VAL A 232 -11.36 19.81 -10.45
CA VAL A 232 -10.29 18.99 -9.88
C VAL A 232 -9.46 19.79 -8.87
N HIS A 233 -9.08 21.02 -9.24
CA HIS A 233 -8.30 21.90 -8.37
C HIS A 233 -9.05 22.21 -7.08
N ASP A 234 -10.32 22.65 -7.18
CA ASP A 234 -11.15 23.01 -6.02
C ASP A 234 -11.37 21.82 -5.09
N THR A 235 -11.58 20.64 -5.66
CA THR A 235 -11.68 19.40 -4.88
C THR A 235 -10.40 19.16 -4.06
N LEU A 236 -9.21 19.33 -4.66
CA LEU A 236 -7.94 19.14 -3.95
C LEU A 236 -7.66 20.24 -2.93
N VAL A 237 -8.10 21.47 -3.18
CA VAL A 237 -8.02 22.56 -2.19
C VAL A 237 -8.89 22.24 -0.97
N GLN A 238 -10.10 21.72 -1.17
CA GLN A 238 -10.94 21.26 -0.07
C GLN A 238 -10.29 20.12 0.70
N VAL A 239 -9.71 19.13 0.02
CA VAL A 239 -8.95 18.05 0.65
C VAL A 239 -7.79 18.60 1.46
N SER A 240 -7.06 19.61 0.95
CA SER A 240 -5.98 20.30 1.67
C SER A 240 -6.48 20.89 2.99
N HIS A 241 -7.60 21.62 2.97
CA HIS A 241 -8.17 22.20 4.19
C HIS A 241 -8.51 21.14 5.24
N TRP A 242 -9.16 20.05 4.83
CA TRP A 242 -9.49 18.96 5.74
C TRP A 242 -8.26 18.20 6.23
N SER A 243 -7.25 18.02 5.39
CA SER A 243 -5.98 17.39 5.77
C SER A 243 -5.22 18.24 6.80
N ILE A 244 -5.16 19.55 6.58
CA ILE A 244 -4.55 20.49 7.54
C ILE A 244 -5.33 20.49 8.85
N ALA A 245 -6.66 20.55 8.80
CA ALA A 245 -7.49 20.51 10.01
C ALA A 245 -7.28 19.20 10.79
N ALA A 246 -7.21 18.05 10.12
CA ALA A 246 -6.92 16.76 10.73
C ALA A 246 -5.51 16.74 11.35
N ALA A 247 -4.50 17.28 10.67
CA ALA A 247 -3.13 17.37 11.19
C ALA A 247 -3.06 18.26 12.45
N LEU A 248 -3.74 19.41 12.40
CA LEU A 248 -3.83 20.32 13.56
C LEU A 248 -4.55 19.67 14.75
N LEU A 249 -5.65 18.94 14.49
CA LEU A 249 -6.36 18.20 15.54
C LEU A 249 -5.46 17.13 16.17
N MET A 250 -4.74 16.36 15.37
CA MET A 250 -3.79 15.37 15.88
C MET A 250 -2.68 16.01 16.70
N ALA A 251 -2.12 17.14 16.23
CA ALA A 251 -1.11 17.90 16.97
C ALA A 251 -1.67 18.45 18.29
N LEU A 252 -2.91 18.96 18.30
CA LEU A 252 -3.59 19.45 19.49
C LEU A 252 -3.80 18.32 20.52
N VAL A 253 -4.31 17.16 20.08
CA VAL A 253 -4.52 16.00 20.96
C VAL A 253 -3.20 15.51 21.53
N TYR A 254 -2.15 15.43 20.70
CA TYR A 254 -0.81 15.07 21.17
C TYR A 254 -0.26 16.08 22.18
N GLY A 255 -0.37 17.37 21.87
CA GLY A 255 0.06 18.46 22.75
C GLY A 255 -0.72 18.48 24.08
N ALA A 256 -2.04 18.34 24.04
CA ALA A 256 -2.89 18.26 25.23
C ALA A 256 -2.51 17.06 26.12
N ARG A 257 -2.27 15.89 25.51
CA ARG A 257 -1.78 14.71 26.22
C ARG A 257 -0.43 14.96 26.88
N HIS A 258 0.48 15.64 26.20
CA HIS A 258 1.80 15.95 26.73
C HIS A 258 1.72 16.99 27.87
N TRP A 259 0.86 18.01 27.72
CA TRP A 259 0.63 19.05 28.72
C TRP A 259 -0.09 18.52 29.97
N ALA A 260 -1.08 17.63 29.79
CA ALA A 260 -1.79 17.00 30.92
C ALA A 260 -0.90 16.10 31.80
N GLY A 261 0.36 15.97 31.43
CA GLY A 261 1.35 15.16 32.15
C GLY A 261 1.23 13.69 31.73
N SER A 262 2.37 13.11 31.40
CA SER A 262 2.43 11.64 31.32
C SER A 262 2.12 11.13 32.73
N PRO A 263 1.11 10.27 32.92
CA PRO A 263 0.99 9.58 34.19
C PRO A 263 2.35 8.98 34.48
N GLN A 264 2.88 9.22 35.71
CA GLN A 264 4.15 8.63 36.12
C GLN A 264 4.15 7.19 35.62
N ARG A 265 5.14 6.86 34.79
CA ARG A 265 5.21 5.49 34.25
C ARG A 265 5.19 4.60 35.48
N PRO A 266 4.11 3.81 35.73
CA PRO A 266 4.15 2.86 36.82
C PRO A 266 5.39 2.02 36.60
N ALA A 267 6.17 1.79 37.64
CA ALA A 267 7.30 0.87 37.63
C ALA A 267 6.86 -0.31 36.82
N SER A 268 7.61 -0.69 35.77
CA SER A 268 7.21 -1.59 34.68
C SER A 268 6.37 -2.78 35.17
N THR A 269 5.06 -2.57 35.21
CA THR A 269 4.13 -3.67 35.47
C THR A 269 4.01 -4.46 34.17
N PRO A 270 4.17 -5.78 34.21
CA PRO A 270 3.99 -6.60 33.05
C PRO A 270 2.57 -6.41 32.50
N THR A 271 2.44 -6.41 31.18
CA THR A 271 1.13 -6.42 30.51
C THR A 271 0.29 -7.58 31.05
N TRP A 272 -1.02 -7.41 31.14
CA TRP A 272 -1.94 -8.48 31.54
C TRP A 272 -1.63 -9.80 30.81
N GLY A 273 -1.21 -10.79 31.56
CA GLY A 273 -0.74 -12.09 31.04
C GLY A 273 -1.75 -13.24 31.19
N CYS A 274 -3.07 -12.94 31.36
CA CYS A 274 -4.13 -13.97 31.55
C CYS A 274 -3.79 -14.97 32.68
N GLY A 275 -3.23 -14.49 33.79
CA GLY A 275 -2.87 -15.33 34.95
C GLY A 275 -1.46 -15.93 34.91
N TYR A 276 -0.69 -15.68 33.86
CA TYR A 276 0.71 -16.10 33.80
C TYR A 276 1.62 -15.09 34.50
N ALA A 277 2.46 -15.57 35.42
CA ALA A 277 3.33 -14.72 36.21
C ALA A 277 4.49 -14.09 35.42
N VAL A 278 4.95 -14.73 34.34
CA VAL A 278 6.09 -14.27 33.55
C VAL A 278 5.65 -13.98 32.12
N PRO A 279 5.73 -12.73 31.65
CA PRO A 279 5.49 -12.41 30.25
C PRO A 279 6.52 -13.10 29.35
N SER A 280 6.07 -13.56 28.17
CA SER A 280 6.92 -14.23 27.20
C SER A 280 6.60 -13.72 25.81
N ALA A 281 7.61 -13.52 24.97
CA ALA A 281 7.47 -13.15 23.56
C ALA A 281 6.59 -14.13 22.77
N ARG A 282 6.46 -15.37 23.23
CA ARG A 282 5.57 -16.38 22.63
C ARG A 282 4.07 -16.11 22.84
N ARG A 283 3.71 -15.21 23.75
CA ARG A 283 2.30 -14.90 24.10
C ARG A 283 1.75 -13.67 23.40
N GLN A 284 2.53 -13.00 22.56
CA GLN A 284 2.05 -11.87 21.76
C GLN A 284 1.42 -12.36 20.44
N TYR A 285 0.52 -11.52 19.90
CA TYR A 285 -0.08 -11.78 18.60
C TYR A 285 1.00 -11.90 17.52
N THR A 286 0.87 -12.93 16.69
CA THR A 286 1.69 -13.12 15.48
C THR A 286 0.96 -12.54 14.27
N GLY A 287 1.67 -12.34 13.16
CA GLY A 287 1.07 -11.91 11.91
C GLY A 287 -0.03 -12.85 11.45
N SER A 288 0.21 -14.17 11.59
CA SER A 288 -0.78 -15.20 11.24
C SER A 288 -2.01 -15.18 12.14
N SER A 289 -1.82 -14.98 13.45
CA SER A 289 -2.96 -14.99 14.40
C SER A 289 -3.83 -13.75 14.23
N PHE A 290 -3.23 -12.60 13.92
CA PHE A 290 -3.96 -11.34 13.73
C PHE A 290 -4.92 -11.38 12.52
N ALA A 291 -4.50 -12.01 11.43
CA ALA A 291 -5.31 -12.11 10.21
C ALA A 291 -6.08 -13.44 10.08
N ARG A 292 -6.02 -14.32 11.08
CA ARG A 292 -6.50 -15.70 11.00
C ARG A 292 -7.95 -15.82 10.56
N ASP A 293 -8.84 -15.08 11.22
CA ASP A 293 -10.27 -15.21 10.96
C ASP A 293 -10.62 -14.71 9.56
N PHE A 294 -9.99 -13.61 9.14
CA PHE A 294 -10.14 -13.08 7.81
C PHE A 294 -9.63 -14.07 6.75
N THR A 295 -8.39 -14.55 6.89
CA THR A 295 -7.78 -15.49 5.91
C THR A 295 -8.55 -16.81 5.84
N ARG A 296 -9.13 -17.28 6.94
CA ARG A 296 -9.98 -18.46 6.98
C ARG A 296 -11.31 -18.25 6.24
N HIS A 297 -11.91 -17.07 6.41
CA HIS A 297 -13.18 -16.74 5.75
C HIS A 297 -13.02 -16.68 4.22
N TYR A 298 -11.94 -16.12 3.75
CA TYR A 298 -11.63 -15.99 2.30
C TYR A 298 -10.70 -17.09 1.78
N ALA A 299 -10.56 -18.20 2.51
CA ALA A 299 -9.63 -19.30 2.20
C ALA A 299 -9.74 -19.81 0.76
N GLY A 300 -10.96 -19.96 0.26
CA GLY A 300 -11.22 -20.45 -1.10
C GLY A 300 -10.70 -19.51 -2.21
N LEU A 301 -10.77 -18.19 -1.98
CA LEU A 301 -10.29 -17.18 -2.93
C LEU A 301 -8.77 -16.98 -2.87
N MET A 302 -8.19 -17.26 -1.70
CA MET A 302 -6.77 -16.97 -1.42
C MET A 302 -5.87 -18.18 -1.57
N GLY A 303 -6.38 -19.34 -1.99
CA GLY A 303 -5.59 -20.57 -2.06
C GLY A 303 -4.94 -20.95 -0.72
N TYR A 304 -5.65 -20.71 0.39
CA TYR A 304 -5.16 -20.96 1.73
C TYR A 304 -4.98 -22.46 1.97
N VAL A 305 -3.77 -22.86 2.34
CA VAL A 305 -3.43 -24.24 2.69
C VAL A 305 -2.99 -24.28 4.16
N GLN A 306 -3.64 -25.12 4.95
CA GLN A 306 -3.25 -25.39 6.33
C GLN A 306 -2.82 -26.83 6.48
N ARG A 307 -1.58 -27.05 6.88
CA ARG A 307 -1.09 -28.34 7.33
C ARG A 307 -0.96 -28.29 8.84
N ARG A 308 -1.55 -29.27 9.54
CA ARG A 308 -1.49 -29.33 11.00
C ARG A 308 -1.29 -30.75 11.46
N LYS A 309 -0.44 -30.93 12.47
CA LYS A 309 -0.36 -32.11 13.30
C LYS A 309 -0.77 -31.68 14.71
N LEU A 310 -1.94 -32.13 15.15
CA LEU A 310 -2.40 -31.82 16.49
C LEU A 310 -1.64 -32.71 17.47
N PRO A 311 -1.17 -32.16 18.62
CA PRO A 311 -0.56 -32.95 19.68
C PRO A 311 -1.59 -33.95 20.22
N THR A 312 -1.16 -35.17 20.45
CA THR A 312 -1.99 -36.25 21.00
C THR A 312 -1.41 -36.74 22.32
N GLY A 313 -2.26 -37.12 23.25
CA GLY A 313 -1.85 -37.57 24.58
C GLY A 313 -1.72 -36.46 25.63
N TYR A 314 -1.44 -36.88 26.89
CA TYR A 314 -1.29 -35.96 28.02
C TYR A 314 0.05 -35.18 28.00
N PHE A 315 1.10 -35.75 27.42
CA PHE A 315 2.42 -35.17 27.28
C PHE A 315 2.87 -35.32 25.82
N PRO A 316 2.38 -34.46 24.95
CA PRO A 316 2.67 -34.58 23.53
C PRO A 316 4.13 -34.20 23.22
N ASP A 317 4.81 -35.03 22.44
CA ASP A 317 6.18 -34.81 22.04
C ASP A 317 6.33 -33.72 20.95
N ASP A 318 5.34 -33.66 20.03
CA ASP A 318 5.37 -32.71 18.94
C ASP A 318 3.97 -32.28 18.45
N GLY A 319 3.93 -31.10 17.88
CA GLY A 319 2.77 -30.60 17.17
C GLY A 319 3.18 -29.42 16.30
N TYR A 320 2.57 -29.28 15.10
CA TYR A 320 2.83 -28.14 14.24
C TYR A 320 1.56 -27.67 13.54
N VAL A 321 1.54 -26.38 13.27
CA VAL A 321 0.57 -25.75 12.36
C VAL A 321 1.36 -24.92 11.37
N VAL A 322 1.31 -25.34 10.13
CA VAL A 322 1.90 -24.59 9.00
C VAL A 322 0.75 -24.10 8.14
N THR A 323 0.72 -22.80 7.90
CA THR A 323 -0.24 -22.19 7.00
C THR A 323 0.52 -21.55 5.85
N ASP A 324 0.02 -21.70 4.65
CA ASP A 324 0.60 -21.16 3.43
C ASP A 324 -0.49 -20.62 2.52
N HIS A 325 -0.11 -19.77 1.58
CA HIS A 325 -0.99 -19.18 0.58
C HIS A 325 -0.37 -19.40 -0.79
N VAL A 326 -1.11 -20.06 -1.63
CA VAL A 326 -0.71 -20.25 -3.03
C VAL A 326 -1.48 -19.27 -3.88
N ASP A 327 -0.78 -18.31 -4.47
CA ASP A 327 -1.39 -17.38 -5.41
C ASP A 327 -1.94 -18.16 -6.61
N ALA A 328 -3.27 -18.06 -6.80
CA ALA A 328 -3.95 -18.81 -7.86
C ALA A 328 -3.53 -18.34 -9.27
N VAL A 329 -3.20 -17.04 -9.41
CA VAL A 329 -2.73 -16.46 -10.67
C VAL A 329 -1.30 -16.90 -10.92
N GLU A 330 -0.42 -16.80 -9.94
CA GLU A 330 0.96 -17.26 -9.99
C GLU A 330 1.01 -18.75 -10.35
N ARG A 331 0.23 -19.57 -9.67
CA ARG A 331 0.16 -21.01 -9.94
C ARG A 331 -0.31 -21.32 -11.38
N ARG A 332 -1.35 -20.62 -11.87
CA ARG A 332 -1.82 -20.79 -13.25
C ARG A 332 -0.77 -20.34 -14.28
N LEU A 333 -0.15 -19.19 -14.05
CA LEU A 333 0.94 -18.69 -14.88
C LEU A 333 2.10 -19.69 -14.93
N TYR A 334 2.57 -20.19 -13.78
CA TYR A 334 3.61 -21.21 -13.75
C TYR A 334 3.18 -22.53 -14.39
N THR A 335 1.91 -22.91 -14.32
CA THR A 335 1.42 -24.10 -15.00
C THR A 335 1.42 -23.92 -16.52
N VAL A 336 1.00 -22.75 -17.01
CA VAL A 336 0.96 -22.43 -18.44
C VAL A 336 2.39 -22.22 -18.98
N ILE A 337 3.24 -21.51 -18.25
CA ILE A 337 4.62 -21.24 -18.66
C ILE A 337 5.51 -22.47 -18.46
N GLY A 338 5.30 -23.23 -17.37
CA GLY A 338 6.09 -24.43 -17.06
C GLY A 338 5.79 -25.65 -17.94
N GLN A 339 4.68 -25.63 -18.70
CA GLN A 339 4.39 -26.61 -19.74
C GLN A 339 5.04 -26.28 -21.09
N GLY A 340 5.64 -25.12 -21.18
CA GLY A 340 6.06 -24.59 -22.46
C GLY A 340 7.54 -24.44 -22.74
N ASP A 341 8.45 -24.38 -21.77
CA ASP A 341 9.87 -24.33 -22.16
C ASP A 341 10.85 -24.12 -21.00
N GLU A 342 12.00 -24.79 -21.05
CA GLU A 342 13.18 -24.53 -20.21
C GLU A 342 13.68 -23.08 -20.33
N THR A 343 13.42 -22.41 -21.46
CA THR A 343 13.71 -21.00 -21.68
C THR A 343 12.92 -20.07 -20.76
N ALA A 344 11.65 -20.38 -20.47
CA ALA A 344 10.85 -19.61 -19.54
C ALA A 344 11.33 -19.77 -18.09
N ALA A 345 11.82 -20.96 -17.73
CA ALA A 345 12.44 -21.21 -16.44
C ALA A 345 13.80 -20.48 -16.30
N LEU A 346 14.56 -20.39 -17.40
CA LEU A 346 15.78 -19.60 -17.48
C LEU A 346 15.48 -18.09 -17.35
N LEU A 347 14.46 -17.58 -18.05
CA LEU A 347 14.02 -16.18 -17.94
C LEU A 347 13.54 -15.86 -16.52
N SER A 348 12.78 -16.76 -15.91
CA SER A 348 12.31 -16.61 -14.51
C SER A 348 13.46 -16.61 -13.53
N ARG A 349 14.43 -17.51 -13.65
CA ARG A 349 15.64 -17.51 -12.81
C ARG A 349 16.44 -16.24 -13.03
N TRP A 350 16.60 -15.80 -14.26
CA TRP A 350 17.31 -14.60 -14.61
C TRP A 350 16.63 -13.32 -14.08
N MET A 351 15.30 -13.30 -14.04
CA MET A 351 14.53 -12.20 -13.42
C MET A 351 14.52 -12.24 -11.90
N HIS A 352 14.86 -13.38 -11.26
CA HIS A 352 14.87 -13.57 -9.80
C HIS A 352 16.28 -13.67 -9.22
N GLU A 353 17.33 -13.57 -10.03
CA GLU A 353 18.67 -13.37 -9.51
C GLU A 353 18.73 -12.00 -8.81
N ASP A 354 19.24 -12.02 -7.58
CA ASP A 354 19.20 -10.92 -6.60
C ASP A 354 20.04 -9.67 -7.00
N ASP A 355 20.32 -9.45 -8.30
CA ASP A 355 21.02 -8.25 -8.74
C ASP A 355 20.01 -7.14 -9.13
N PRO A 356 19.83 -6.11 -8.26
CA PRO A 356 18.94 -5.01 -8.53
C PRO A 356 19.33 -4.18 -9.77
N ARG A 357 20.59 -4.27 -10.22
CA ARG A 357 21.08 -3.58 -11.42
C ARG A 357 20.50 -4.20 -12.67
N LEU A 358 20.37 -5.51 -12.68
CA LEU A 358 19.79 -6.25 -13.80
C LEU A 358 18.29 -5.99 -13.92
N ALA A 359 17.57 -6.03 -12.80
CA ALA A 359 16.14 -5.69 -12.75
C ALA A 359 15.87 -4.26 -13.24
N PHE A 360 16.73 -3.31 -12.85
CA PHE A 360 16.65 -1.93 -13.31
C PHE A 360 16.95 -1.79 -14.81
N ALA A 361 17.98 -2.47 -15.31
CA ALA A 361 18.33 -2.46 -16.73
C ALA A 361 17.22 -3.06 -17.61
N ILE A 362 16.59 -4.14 -17.17
CA ILE A 362 15.44 -4.77 -17.86
C ILE A 362 14.24 -3.81 -17.87
N GLY A 363 13.91 -3.20 -16.72
CA GLY A 363 12.82 -2.24 -16.62
C GLY A 363 13.03 -1.02 -17.53
N LEU A 364 14.25 -0.48 -17.54
CA LEU A 364 14.62 0.63 -18.42
C LEU A 364 14.57 0.22 -19.90
N GLY A 365 15.08 -0.98 -20.23
CA GLY A 365 15.03 -1.53 -21.58
C GLY A 365 13.59 -1.73 -22.09
N ALA A 366 12.70 -2.22 -21.23
CA ALA A 366 11.28 -2.38 -21.55
C ALA A 366 10.60 -1.02 -21.81
N ILE A 367 10.89 0.01 -20.99
CA ILE A 367 10.37 1.37 -21.19
C ILE A 367 10.86 1.95 -22.53
N VAL A 368 12.14 1.79 -22.84
CA VAL A 368 12.72 2.27 -24.10
C VAL A 368 12.09 1.52 -25.29
N ALA A 369 11.90 0.20 -25.18
CA ALA A 369 11.28 -0.58 -26.24
C ALA A 369 9.80 -0.18 -26.48
N ILE A 370 9.04 0.06 -25.40
CA ILE A 370 7.65 0.55 -25.51
C ILE A 370 7.63 1.95 -26.13
N ALA A 371 8.51 2.86 -25.70
CA ALA A 371 8.60 4.18 -26.29
C ALA A 371 8.95 4.14 -27.79
N ALA A 372 9.88 3.28 -28.19
CA ALA A 372 10.24 3.07 -29.58
C ALA A 372 9.07 2.50 -30.40
N LEU A 373 8.31 1.52 -29.84
CA LEU A 373 7.13 0.97 -30.49
C LEU A 373 6.02 2.00 -30.68
N VAL A 374 5.80 2.87 -29.68
CA VAL A 374 4.82 3.94 -29.76
C VAL A 374 5.24 4.97 -30.83
N SER A 375 6.52 5.38 -30.85
CA SER A 375 7.03 6.30 -31.89
C SER A 375 6.93 5.70 -33.30
N LEU A 376 7.18 4.39 -33.45
CA LEU A 376 6.99 3.68 -34.74
C LEU A 376 5.51 3.61 -35.15
N ALA A 377 4.62 3.39 -34.20
CA ALA A 377 3.17 3.36 -34.47
C ALA A 377 2.64 4.75 -34.88
N GLU A 378 3.11 5.82 -34.22
CA GLU A 378 2.79 7.20 -34.61
C GLU A 378 3.34 7.55 -36.00
N GLY A 379 4.54 7.07 -36.37
CA GLY A 379 5.12 7.28 -37.70
C GLY A 379 4.49 6.47 -38.83
N VAL A 380 3.69 5.45 -38.51
CA VAL A 380 2.92 4.64 -39.49
C VAL A 380 1.50 5.18 -39.67
N LEU A 381 1.01 6.02 -38.74
CA LEU A 381 -0.33 6.64 -38.77
C LEU A 381 -0.34 8.07 -39.36
N LEU A 382 0.83 8.61 -39.70
CA LEU A 382 1.05 9.85 -40.46
C LEU A 382 1.46 9.51 -41.90
#